data_2a4dc097710eb93035a9ddfdfd4e864e
#
_entry.id   2a4dc097710eb93035a9ddfdfd4e864e
#
_cell.length_a   1.000
_cell.length_b   1.000
_cell.length_c   1.000
_cell.angle_alpha   90.00
_cell.angle_beta   90.00
_cell.angle_gamma   90.00
#
_symmetry.space_group_name_H-M   'P 1'
#
loop_
_entity.id
_entity.type
_entity.pdbx_description
1 polymer ?
#
loop_
_entity_poly.entity_id
_entity_poly.type
_entity_poly.pdbx_seq_one_letter_code
_entity_poly.pdbx_strand_id
1 'polypeptide(L)'
;VDAVKEHAPSIRHVLTYGVTTAGEKELLGRIGMWVPNMHQFDAAFARERRAKGEEVWAYACIGNVFRPYPDNFRIDWYGTAHRALGWWLFKYGADGYLYWAVNLWRRNPWETTATFPWTNGDGVLFYPALDGKSPPYPSIRAHLMRDAFEDFDLLTLLERACGADSERPKAVANLLTAKDIIFGPKSFSKDDEAYIRSHERLLELLEDYNMRAKAATIPTK
;
A
#
# COMPACT_ATOMS: atom_id res chain seq x y z
N VAL A 1 25.61 6.78 6.24
CA VAL A 1 24.55 7.41 7.05
C VAL A 1 25.14 8.56 7.86
N ASP A 2 26.18 8.32 8.69
CA ASP A 2 26.68 9.33 9.63
C ASP A 2 27.27 10.56 8.91
N ALA A 3 28.09 10.38 7.87
CA ALA A 3 28.62 11.49 7.08
C ALA A 3 27.52 12.34 6.42
N VAL A 4 26.41 11.73 6.00
CA VAL A 4 25.28 12.50 5.44
C VAL A 4 24.52 13.24 6.54
N LYS A 5 24.32 12.64 7.71
CA LYS A 5 23.71 13.34 8.85
C LYS A 5 24.53 14.54 9.34
N GLU A 6 25.85 14.44 9.28
CA GLU A 6 26.75 15.53 9.66
C GLU A 6 26.63 16.74 8.71
N HIS A 7 26.56 16.49 7.38
CA HIS A 7 26.57 17.54 6.37
C HIS A 7 25.16 17.95 5.89
N ALA A 8 24.18 17.09 6.05
CA ALA A 8 22.79 17.31 5.60
C ALA A 8 21.79 16.65 6.57
N PRO A 9 21.63 17.17 7.79
CA PRO A 9 20.84 16.53 8.87
C PRO A 9 19.34 16.42 8.55
N SER A 10 18.83 17.24 7.61
CA SER A 10 17.43 17.20 7.18
C SER A 10 17.10 16.09 6.19
N ILE A 11 18.11 15.43 5.61
CA ILE A 11 17.89 14.33 4.67
C ILE A 11 17.45 13.07 5.43
N ARG A 12 16.29 12.54 5.08
CA ARG A 12 15.80 11.27 5.57
C ARG A 12 16.47 10.12 4.81
N HIS A 13 17.00 9.17 5.54
CA HIS A 13 17.59 7.97 4.96
C HIS A 13 16.51 6.93 4.71
N VAL A 14 16.48 6.40 3.49
CA VAL A 14 15.56 5.33 3.05
C VAL A 14 16.38 4.07 2.77
N LEU A 15 15.90 2.93 3.26
CA LEU A 15 16.52 1.63 3.02
C LEU A 15 15.49 0.67 2.43
N THR A 16 15.73 0.21 1.19
CA THR A 16 14.84 -0.75 0.48
C THR A 16 15.15 -2.21 0.83
N TYR A 17 15.43 -2.49 2.09
CA TYR A 17 15.79 -3.82 2.58
C TYR A 17 15.16 -4.10 3.95
N GLY A 18 14.87 -5.36 4.24
CA GLY A 18 14.38 -5.79 5.55
C GLY A 18 15.53 -6.08 6.52
N VAL A 19 15.28 -5.97 7.82
CA VAL A 19 16.26 -6.30 8.86
C VAL A 19 16.29 -7.80 9.06
N THR A 20 17.15 -8.51 8.33
CA THR A 20 17.28 -9.97 8.39
C THR A 20 18.65 -10.43 8.85
N THR A 21 19.67 -9.57 8.79
CA THR A 21 21.07 -9.89 9.12
C THR A 21 21.61 -9.07 10.28
N ALA A 22 22.75 -9.50 10.86
CA ALA A 22 23.40 -8.80 11.98
C ALA A 22 23.84 -7.38 11.59
N GLY A 23 24.32 -7.17 10.34
CA GLY A 23 24.78 -5.85 9.87
C GLY A 23 23.66 -4.82 9.74
N GLU A 24 22.41 -5.26 9.48
CA GLU A 24 21.25 -4.38 9.38
C GLU A 24 20.85 -3.83 10.75
N LYS A 25 21.11 -4.57 11.83
CA LYS A 25 20.84 -4.11 13.19
C LYS A 25 21.63 -2.86 13.57
N GLU A 26 22.80 -2.66 12.97
CA GLU A 26 23.62 -1.45 13.18
C GLU A 26 22.98 -0.20 12.58
N LEU A 27 22.01 -0.37 11.68
CA LEU A 27 21.25 0.72 11.04
C LEU A 27 20.03 1.16 11.85
N LEU A 28 19.67 0.43 12.90
CA LEU A 28 18.55 0.79 13.79
C LEU A 28 18.80 2.16 14.43
N GLY A 29 17.78 3.04 14.35
CA GLY A 29 17.87 4.42 14.81
C GLY A 29 18.64 5.37 13.87
N ARG A 30 19.15 4.86 12.76
CA ARG A 30 19.86 5.66 11.74
C ARG A 30 19.07 5.83 10.46
N ILE A 31 18.08 4.96 10.22
CA ILE A 31 17.18 4.96 9.08
C ILE A 31 15.85 5.56 9.49
N GLY A 32 15.36 6.55 8.74
CA GLY A 32 14.07 7.19 8.99
C GLY A 32 12.92 6.48 8.29
N MET A 33 13.22 5.71 7.23
CA MET A 33 12.21 5.00 6.44
C MET A 33 12.75 3.65 5.98
N TRP A 34 12.12 2.58 6.42
CA TRP A 34 12.40 1.20 6.02
C TRP A 34 11.43 0.80 4.91
N VAL A 35 11.93 0.24 3.82
CA VAL A 35 11.13 -0.15 2.67
C VAL A 35 11.45 -1.60 2.27
N PRO A 36 11.16 -2.59 3.13
CA PRO A 36 11.37 -3.99 2.81
C PRO A 36 10.48 -4.43 1.65
N ASN A 37 10.99 -5.38 0.86
CA ASN A 37 10.15 -6.07 -0.10
C ASN A 37 9.01 -6.80 0.64
N MET A 38 7.80 -6.86 0.06
CA MET A 38 6.63 -7.46 0.73
C MET A 38 6.88 -8.85 1.30
N HIS A 39 7.72 -9.66 0.64
CA HIS A 39 8.05 -10.99 1.17
C HIS A 39 9.00 -10.98 2.38
N GLN A 40 9.61 -9.85 2.67
CA GLN A 40 10.48 -9.60 3.82
C GLN A 40 9.81 -8.69 4.87
N PHE A 41 8.57 -8.27 4.61
CA PHE A 41 7.84 -7.39 5.52
C PHE A 41 7.48 -8.15 6.80
N ASP A 42 7.87 -7.56 7.93
CA ASP A 42 7.56 -8.06 9.26
C ASP A 42 6.70 -7.03 10.01
N ALA A 43 5.45 -7.40 10.30
CA ALA A 43 4.51 -6.52 10.98
C ALA A 43 4.90 -6.21 12.45
N ALA A 44 5.63 -7.10 13.12
CA ALA A 44 6.13 -6.83 14.47
C ALA A 44 7.25 -5.80 14.44
N PHE A 45 8.18 -5.96 13.50
CA PHE A 45 9.23 -4.97 13.23
C PHE A 45 8.63 -3.61 12.85
N ALA A 46 7.63 -3.58 11.96
CA ALA A 46 6.96 -2.35 11.56
C ALA A 46 6.36 -1.61 12.78
N ARG A 47 5.64 -2.32 13.65
CA ARG A 47 5.10 -1.73 14.89
C ARG A 47 6.19 -1.17 15.79
N GLU A 48 7.29 -1.90 15.98
CA GLU A 48 8.41 -1.44 16.81
C GLU A 48 9.06 -0.16 16.26
N ARG A 49 9.26 -0.09 14.92
CA ARG A 49 9.87 1.09 14.28
C ARG A 49 8.95 2.30 14.34
N ARG A 50 7.66 2.12 14.07
CA ARG A 50 6.66 3.18 14.18
C ARG A 50 6.57 3.75 15.61
N ALA A 51 6.66 2.91 16.63
CA ALA A 51 6.71 3.36 18.02
C ALA A 51 7.95 4.23 18.34
N LYS A 52 8.98 4.18 17.49
CA LYS A 52 10.19 5.02 17.58
C LYS A 52 10.17 6.22 16.61
N GLY A 53 9.04 6.47 15.94
CA GLY A 53 8.89 7.58 15.00
C GLY A 53 9.51 7.34 13.61
N GLU A 54 9.87 6.09 13.30
CA GLU A 54 10.33 5.69 11.97
C GLU A 54 9.12 5.24 11.12
N GLU A 55 9.24 5.31 9.79
CA GLU A 55 8.23 4.78 8.87
C GLU A 55 8.66 3.42 8.31
N VAL A 56 7.68 2.54 8.08
CA VAL A 56 7.90 1.24 7.42
C VAL A 56 6.92 1.08 6.27
N TRP A 57 7.45 1.18 5.07
CA TRP A 57 6.71 1.00 3.83
C TRP A 57 6.85 -0.44 3.34
N ALA A 58 6.03 -0.84 2.38
CA ALA A 58 6.24 -2.06 1.61
C ALA A 58 6.77 -1.74 0.21
N TYR A 59 7.51 -2.67 -0.39
CA TYR A 59 8.13 -2.49 -1.70
C TYR A 59 7.84 -3.68 -2.62
N ALA A 60 7.56 -3.40 -3.89
CA ALA A 60 7.48 -4.41 -4.93
C ALA A 60 8.52 -4.23 -6.02
N CYS A 61 9.08 -5.34 -6.44
CA CYS A 61 9.96 -5.44 -7.60
C CYS A 61 9.95 -6.87 -8.17
N ILE A 62 10.76 -7.12 -9.19
CA ILE A 62 10.90 -8.44 -9.85
C ILE A 62 11.17 -9.60 -8.86
N GLY A 63 11.71 -9.34 -7.69
CA GLY A 63 11.93 -10.35 -6.65
C GLY A 63 10.67 -11.08 -6.17
N ASN A 64 9.47 -10.54 -6.47
CA ASN A 64 8.18 -11.14 -6.17
C ASN A 64 7.55 -11.90 -7.36
N VAL A 65 8.24 -12.04 -8.48
CA VAL A 65 7.70 -12.62 -9.74
C VAL A 65 6.97 -13.94 -9.54
N PHE A 66 7.50 -14.81 -8.69
CA PHE A 66 6.93 -16.14 -8.44
C PHE A 66 6.15 -16.25 -7.12
N ARG A 67 5.80 -15.12 -6.50
CA ARG A 67 5.16 -15.08 -5.20
C ARG A 67 3.79 -14.45 -5.30
N PRO A 68 2.73 -15.04 -4.77
CA PRO A 68 1.35 -14.56 -4.90
C PRO A 68 1.02 -13.43 -3.91
N TYR A 69 1.91 -12.44 -3.77
CA TYR A 69 1.62 -11.23 -3.01
C TYR A 69 0.72 -10.28 -3.82
N PRO A 70 -0.10 -9.44 -3.19
CA PRO A 70 -0.99 -8.50 -3.88
C PRO A 70 -0.28 -7.26 -4.44
N ASP A 71 1.01 -7.34 -4.73
CA ASP A 71 1.84 -6.24 -5.21
C ASP A 71 2.28 -6.39 -6.67
N ASN A 72 1.78 -7.41 -7.36
CA ASN A 72 2.19 -7.72 -8.71
C ASN A 72 1.33 -6.96 -9.73
N PHE A 73 1.71 -5.72 -10.06
CA PHE A 73 1.05 -4.92 -11.10
C PHE A 73 1.38 -5.41 -12.54
N ARG A 74 1.49 -6.72 -12.72
CA ARG A 74 1.68 -7.35 -14.03
C ARG A 74 0.35 -7.58 -14.73
N ILE A 75 0.37 -7.57 -16.06
CA ILE A 75 -0.81 -7.80 -16.90
C ILE A 75 -1.40 -9.19 -16.66
N ASP A 76 -0.53 -10.18 -16.43
CA ASP A 76 -0.91 -11.59 -16.25
C ASP A 76 -1.50 -11.88 -14.86
N TRP A 77 -1.64 -10.86 -14.01
CA TRP A 77 -2.13 -11.04 -12.64
C TRP A 77 -3.59 -10.60 -12.48
N TYR A 78 -4.23 -11.07 -11.44
CA TYR A 78 -5.63 -10.72 -11.16
C TYR A 78 -5.78 -9.21 -10.87
N GLY A 79 -6.80 -8.57 -11.43
CA GLY A 79 -7.12 -7.18 -11.09
C GLY A 79 -7.40 -6.98 -9.60
N THR A 80 -8.06 -7.97 -8.96
CA THR A 80 -8.30 -7.97 -7.52
C THR A 80 -7.01 -7.98 -6.69
N ALA A 81 -5.90 -8.54 -7.18
CA ALA A 81 -4.61 -8.47 -6.51
C ALA A 81 -4.10 -7.03 -6.42
N HIS A 82 -4.28 -6.24 -7.47
CA HIS A 82 -3.86 -4.84 -7.48
C HIS A 82 -4.65 -4.02 -6.45
N ARG A 83 -5.95 -4.26 -6.34
CA ARG A 83 -6.80 -3.61 -5.35
C ARG A 83 -6.56 -4.11 -3.92
N ALA A 84 -6.24 -5.41 -3.75
CA ALA A 84 -5.92 -6.01 -2.46
C ALA A 84 -4.71 -5.35 -1.76
N LEU A 85 -3.85 -4.64 -2.51
CA LEU A 85 -2.67 -3.98 -1.97
C LEU A 85 -3.00 -3.03 -0.82
N GLY A 86 -3.97 -2.13 -0.97
CA GLY A 86 -4.35 -1.17 0.07
C GLY A 86 -4.82 -1.85 1.36
N TRP A 87 -5.64 -2.88 1.23
CA TRP A 87 -6.11 -3.72 2.34
C TRP A 87 -4.97 -4.46 3.03
N TRP A 88 -4.00 -4.93 2.27
CA TRP A 88 -2.82 -5.60 2.79
C TRP A 88 -1.94 -4.63 3.57
N LEU A 89 -1.65 -3.45 3.02
CA LEU A 89 -0.86 -2.41 3.68
C LEU A 89 -1.48 -2.02 5.02
N PHE A 90 -2.78 -1.78 5.04
CA PHE A 90 -3.51 -1.47 6.26
C PHE A 90 -3.44 -2.61 7.29
N LYS A 91 -3.78 -3.84 6.87
CA LYS A 91 -3.80 -5.02 7.76
C LYS A 91 -2.47 -5.29 8.44
N TYR A 92 -1.38 -5.15 7.71
CA TYR A 92 -0.03 -5.44 8.24
C TYR A 92 0.66 -4.21 8.81
N GLY A 93 0.04 -3.04 8.76
CA GLY A 93 0.55 -1.80 9.35
C GLY A 93 1.73 -1.21 8.60
N ALA A 94 1.73 -1.27 7.28
CA ALA A 94 2.64 -0.51 6.46
C ALA A 94 2.18 0.96 6.38
N ASP A 95 3.12 1.90 6.44
CA ASP A 95 2.83 3.33 6.35
C ASP A 95 2.73 3.82 4.91
N GLY A 96 3.20 3.04 3.94
CA GLY A 96 3.17 3.38 2.54
C GLY A 96 3.66 2.26 1.64
N TYR A 97 3.75 2.57 0.35
CA TYR A 97 4.13 1.62 -0.69
C TYR A 97 5.08 2.25 -1.69
N LEU A 98 6.11 1.51 -2.07
CA LEU A 98 7.02 1.87 -3.14
C LEU A 98 6.92 0.86 -4.28
N TYR A 99 6.65 1.34 -5.48
CA TYR A 99 6.78 0.56 -6.70
C TYR A 99 7.97 1.08 -7.51
N TRP A 100 8.81 0.19 -7.97
CA TRP A 100 10.14 0.52 -8.51
C TRP A 100 10.12 1.38 -9.78
N ALA A 101 9.08 1.28 -10.60
CA ALA A 101 8.88 2.10 -11.79
C ALA A 101 7.40 2.10 -12.22
N VAL A 102 6.98 3.15 -12.91
CA VAL A 102 5.62 3.28 -13.47
C VAL A 102 5.63 3.55 -14.97
N ASN A 103 6.78 3.95 -15.54
CA ASN A 103 6.95 4.39 -16.92
C ASN A 103 8.23 3.85 -17.56
N LEU A 104 8.53 2.58 -17.32
CA LEU A 104 9.72 1.93 -17.87
C LEU A 104 9.54 1.67 -19.38
N TRP A 105 9.82 2.65 -20.19
CA TRP A 105 9.66 2.60 -21.64
C TRP A 105 10.98 2.28 -22.37
N ARG A 106 11.73 1.26 -21.90
CA ARG A 106 12.94 0.77 -22.59
C ARG A 106 12.64 0.17 -23.97
N ARG A 107 11.43 -0.36 -24.12
CA ARG A 107 10.83 -0.80 -25.38
C ARG A 107 9.49 -0.10 -25.52
N ASN A 108 8.98 0.00 -26.73
CA ASN A 108 7.65 0.55 -26.94
C ASN A 108 6.59 -0.37 -26.30
N PRO A 109 5.90 0.02 -25.22
CA PRO A 109 4.94 -0.83 -24.54
C PRO A 109 3.66 -1.09 -25.36
N TRP A 110 3.44 -0.33 -26.45
CA TRP A 110 2.37 -0.61 -27.40
C TRP A 110 2.68 -1.78 -28.34
N GLU A 111 3.94 -2.09 -28.54
CA GLU A 111 4.40 -3.20 -29.39
C GLU A 111 4.70 -4.46 -28.59
N THR A 112 5.17 -4.31 -27.38
CA THR A 112 5.49 -5.44 -26.49
C THR A 112 5.23 -5.12 -25.03
N THR A 113 4.55 -6.05 -24.36
CA THR A 113 4.31 -5.97 -22.90
C THR A 113 5.47 -6.53 -22.08
N ALA A 114 6.39 -7.28 -22.71
CA ALA A 114 7.50 -7.92 -22.03
C ALA A 114 8.51 -6.89 -21.52
N THR A 115 8.62 -6.74 -20.21
CA THR A 115 9.56 -5.82 -19.55
C THR A 115 10.84 -6.54 -19.13
N PHE A 116 10.67 -7.71 -18.51
CA PHE A 116 11.73 -8.64 -18.15
C PHE A 116 11.29 -10.07 -18.51
N PRO A 117 12.20 -11.06 -18.50
CA PRO A 117 11.79 -12.45 -18.64
C PRO A 117 10.67 -12.77 -17.63
N TRP A 118 9.60 -13.40 -18.13
CA TRP A 118 8.41 -13.81 -17.36
C TRP A 118 7.61 -12.68 -16.68
N THR A 119 7.77 -11.42 -17.13
CA THR A 119 6.97 -10.30 -16.61
C THR A 119 6.37 -9.50 -17.76
N ASN A 120 5.06 -9.37 -17.78
CA ASN A 120 4.34 -8.52 -18.72
C ASN A 120 3.86 -7.26 -17.99
N GLY A 121 4.32 -6.10 -18.47
CA GLY A 121 3.90 -4.79 -17.98
C GLY A 121 4.47 -4.40 -16.60
N ASP A 122 5.43 -5.15 -16.04
CA ASP A 122 6.11 -4.77 -14.81
C ASP A 122 6.89 -3.46 -15.01
N GLY A 123 6.67 -2.47 -14.13
CA GLY A 123 7.23 -1.13 -14.26
C GLY A 123 6.55 -0.24 -15.32
N VAL A 124 5.48 -0.70 -15.98
CA VAL A 124 4.73 0.06 -16.98
C VAL A 124 3.27 0.16 -16.56
N LEU A 125 2.94 1.16 -15.75
CA LEU A 125 1.55 1.49 -15.37
C LEU A 125 0.98 2.60 -16.25
N PHE A 126 1.84 3.45 -16.79
CA PHE A 126 1.49 4.50 -17.74
C PHE A 126 2.13 4.19 -19.09
N TYR A 127 1.37 4.40 -20.16
CA TYR A 127 1.80 4.20 -21.55
C TYR A 127 2.11 5.54 -22.20
N PRO A 128 3.16 5.65 -23.02
CA PRO A 128 3.47 6.90 -23.70
C PRO A 128 2.32 7.29 -24.64
N ALA A 129 2.05 8.58 -24.76
CA ALA A 129 1.10 9.08 -25.73
C ALA A 129 1.57 8.76 -27.16
N LEU A 130 0.64 8.34 -28.02
CA LEU A 130 0.94 7.95 -29.42
C LEU A 130 1.45 9.13 -30.26
N ASP A 131 1.06 10.36 -29.90
CA ASP A 131 1.50 11.59 -30.55
C ASP A 131 2.84 12.12 -30.00
N GLY A 132 3.39 11.50 -28.96
CA GLY A 132 4.62 11.89 -28.29
C GLY A 132 4.56 13.25 -27.57
N LYS A 133 3.39 13.88 -27.43
CA LYS A 133 3.19 15.23 -26.89
C LYS A 133 2.16 15.28 -25.76
N SER A 134 1.08 14.51 -25.88
CA SER A 134 0.02 14.42 -24.89
C SER A 134 0.50 13.74 -23.61
N PRO A 135 -0.19 13.93 -22.46
CA PRO A 135 0.11 13.19 -21.24
C PRO A 135 0.04 11.66 -21.46
N PRO A 136 0.83 10.88 -20.72
CA PRO A 136 0.77 9.43 -20.78
C PRO A 136 -0.62 8.88 -20.43
N TYR A 137 -0.98 7.76 -21.04
CA TYR A 137 -2.23 7.06 -20.76
C TYR A 137 -2.08 6.14 -19.54
N PRO A 138 -2.91 6.29 -18.49
CA PRO A 138 -2.94 5.34 -17.38
C PRO A 138 -3.50 4.00 -17.85
N SER A 139 -2.89 2.90 -17.41
CA SER A 139 -3.46 1.56 -17.59
C SER A 139 -4.56 1.30 -16.56
N ILE A 140 -5.39 0.27 -16.79
CA ILE A 140 -6.35 -0.21 -15.79
C ILE A 140 -5.67 -0.54 -14.45
N ARG A 141 -4.42 -1.02 -14.48
CA ARG A 141 -3.63 -1.32 -13.28
C ARG A 141 -3.30 -0.07 -12.47
N ALA A 142 -3.04 1.07 -13.13
CA ALA A 142 -2.85 2.36 -12.46
C ALA A 142 -4.13 2.82 -11.75
N HIS A 143 -5.30 2.61 -12.36
CA HIS A 143 -6.59 2.90 -11.72
C HIS A 143 -6.85 1.97 -10.53
N LEU A 144 -6.60 0.68 -10.66
CA LEU A 144 -6.75 -0.28 -9.55
C LEU A 144 -5.79 0.01 -8.39
N MET A 145 -4.58 0.52 -8.68
CA MET A 145 -3.66 0.99 -7.65
C MET A 145 -4.22 2.23 -6.93
N ARG A 146 -4.80 3.18 -7.65
CA ARG A 146 -5.49 4.32 -7.05
C ARG A 146 -6.61 3.86 -6.13
N ASP A 147 -7.49 2.98 -6.61
CA ASP A 147 -8.60 2.44 -5.83
C ASP A 147 -8.11 1.70 -4.57
N ALA A 148 -6.95 1.01 -4.65
CA ALA A 148 -6.30 0.38 -3.51
C ALA A 148 -5.87 1.41 -2.44
N PHE A 149 -5.31 2.54 -2.85
CA PHE A 149 -4.90 3.60 -1.91
C PHE A 149 -6.10 4.35 -1.35
N GLU A 150 -7.16 4.55 -2.13
CA GLU A 150 -8.44 5.09 -1.62
C GLU A 150 -9.01 4.18 -0.52
N ASP A 151 -9.03 2.86 -0.73
CA ASP A 151 -9.45 1.89 0.29
C ASP A 151 -8.56 1.98 1.56
N PHE A 152 -7.25 2.12 1.40
CA PHE A 152 -6.31 2.29 2.52
C PHE A 152 -6.60 3.58 3.32
N ASP A 153 -6.84 4.69 2.64
CA ASP A 153 -7.16 5.97 3.26
C ASP A 153 -8.49 5.91 4.01
N LEU A 154 -9.53 5.30 3.41
CA LEU A 154 -10.83 5.11 4.05
C LEU A 154 -10.74 4.24 5.31
N LEU A 155 -9.96 3.14 5.27
CA LEU A 155 -9.69 2.29 6.44
C LEU A 155 -8.99 3.08 7.54
N THR A 156 -8.00 3.87 7.18
CA THR A 156 -7.25 4.72 8.12
C THR A 156 -8.15 5.80 8.75
N LEU A 157 -9.02 6.40 7.95
CA LEU A 157 -10.00 7.37 8.44
C LEU A 157 -11.01 6.73 9.40
N LEU A 158 -11.52 5.54 9.05
CA LEU A 158 -12.44 4.79 9.91
C LEU A 158 -11.78 4.39 11.24
N GLU A 159 -10.54 3.90 11.20
CA GLU A 159 -9.78 3.58 12.41
C GLU A 159 -9.63 4.79 13.33
N ARG A 160 -9.28 5.95 12.76
CA ARG A 160 -9.16 7.23 13.50
C ARG A 160 -10.50 7.70 14.05
N ALA A 161 -11.58 7.61 13.27
CA ALA A 161 -12.92 8.02 13.69
C ALA A 161 -13.45 7.17 14.85
N CYS A 162 -13.12 5.87 14.87
CA CYS A 162 -13.51 4.97 15.98
C CYS A 162 -12.69 5.16 17.25
N GLY A 163 -11.50 5.79 17.15
CA GLY A 163 -10.59 5.95 18.30
C GLY A 163 -10.14 4.62 18.91
N ALA A 164 -9.74 4.66 20.18
CA ALA A 164 -9.28 3.50 20.95
C ALA A 164 -10.43 2.68 21.56
N ASP A 165 -11.68 2.90 21.15
CA ASP A 165 -12.83 2.22 21.72
C ASP A 165 -12.74 0.70 21.52
N SER A 166 -12.79 -0.05 22.61
CA SER A 166 -12.71 -1.51 22.59
C SER A 166 -14.03 -2.17 22.17
N GLU A 167 -15.15 -1.46 22.25
CA GLU A 167 -16.49 -1.96 21.89
C GLU A 167 -16.91 -1.52 20.49
N ARG A 168 -16.07 -1.83 19.49
CA ARG A 168 -16.39 -1.50 18.08
C ARG A 168 -17.53 -2.36 17.58
N PRO A 169 -18.50 -1.78 16.85
CA PRO A 169 -19.51 -2.57 16.15
C PRO A 169 -18.86 -3.67 15.28
N LYS A 170 -19.47 -4.86 15.24
CA LYS A 170 -18.94 -6.01 14.49
C LYS A 170 -18.61 -5.67 13.02
N ALA A 171 -19.45 -4.84 12.39
CA ALA A 171 -19.22 -4.40 11.01
C ALA A 171 -17.90 -3.61 10.86
N VAL A 172 -17.63 -2.70 11.79
CA VAL A 172 -16.38 -1.92 11.84
C VAL A 172 -15.18 -2.83 12.09
N ALA A 173 -15.26 -3.71 13.09
CA ALA A 173 -14.19 -4.67 13.40
C ALA A 173 -13.86 -5.57 12.23
N ASN A 174 -14.85 -6.01 11.45
CA ASN A 174 -14.64 -6.83 10.26
C ASN A 174 -13.83 -6.09 9.17
N LEU A 175 -14.15 -4.83 8.92
CA LEU A 175 -13.43 -4.01 7.93
C LEU A 175 -12.00 -3.72 8.41
N LEU A 176 -11.82 -3.25 9.65
CA LEU A 176 -10.50 -2.91 10.19
C LEU A 176 -9.57 -4.13 10.35
N THR A 177 -10.10 -5.34 10.41
CA THR A 177 -9.29 -6.57 10.35
C THR A 177 -9.03 -7.06 8.94
N ALA A 178 -9.66 -6.44 7.93
CA ALA A 178 -9.59 -6.79 6.51
C ALA A 178 -9.81 -8.30 6.26
N LYS A 179 -10.62 -8.97 7.11
CA LYS A 179 -10.71 -10.45 7.12
C LYS A 179 -11.42 -11.02 5.90
N ASP A 180 -12.31 -10.25 5.27
CA ASP A 180 -13.10 -10.69 4.11
C ASP A 180 -12.32 -10.45 2.79
N ILE A 181 -11.22 -9.70 2.84
CA ILE A 181 -10.37 -9.34 1.71
C ILE A 181 -9.01 -10.04 1.79
N ILE A 182 -8.33 -9.98 2.94
CA ILE A 182 -6.97 -10.52 3.12
C ILE A 182 -7.01 -11.71 4.07
N PHE A 183 -6.80 -12.90 3.54
CA PHE A 183 -6.82 -14.16 4.29
C PHE A 183 -5.45 -14.54 4.85
N GLY A 184 -4.37 -13.94 4.31
CA GLY A 184 -3.00 -14.13 4.74
C GLY A 184 -2.04 -13.28 3.92
N PRO A 185 -0.72 -13.28 4.22
CA PRO A 185 0.24 -12.45 3.49
C PRO A 185 0.26 -12.69 1.99
N LYS A 186 -0.10 -13.91 1.55
CA LYS A 186 -0.10 -14.35 0.15
C LYS A 186 -1.49 -14.75 -0.34
N SER A 187 -2.53 -14.49 0.44
CA SER A 187 -3.88 -14.96 0.14
C SER A 187 -4.88 -13.83 0.32
N PHE A 188 -5.62 -13.54 -0.73
CA PHE A 188 -6.60 -12.45 -0.81
C PHE A 188 -7.82 -12.88 -1.61
N SER A 189 -8.92 -12.16 -1.47
CA SER A 189 -10.15 -12.41 -2.21
C SER A 189 -9.94 -12.20 -3.70
N LYS A 190 -10.46 -13.13 -4.51
CA LYS A 190 -10.57 -12.99 -5.97
C LYS A 190 -11.96 -12.54 -6.41
N ASP A 191 -12.87 -12.38 -5.45
CA ASP A 191 -14.21 -11.86 -5.66
C ASP A 191 -14.16 -10.33 -5.68
N ASP A 192 -14.36 -9.73 -6.85
CA ASP A 192 -14.36 -8.28 -7.05
C ASP A 192 -15.50 -7.59 -6.32
N GLU A 193 -16.66 -8.24 -6.23
CA GLU A 193 -17.80 -7.77 -5.47
C GLU A 193 -17.49 -7.60 -3.96
N ALA A 194 -16.60 -8.41 -3.42
CA ALA A 194 -16.18 -8.27 -2.02
C ALA A 194 -15.48 -6.92 -1.78
N TYR A 195 -14.68 -6.44 -2.74
CA TYR A 195 -14.02 -5.14 -2.66
C TYR A 195 -15.02 -3.99 -2.81
N ILE A 196 -15.97 -4.11 -3.75
CA ILE A 196 -16.99 -3.09 -3.98
C ILE A 196 -17.86 -2.94 -2.72
N ARG A 197 -18.43 -4.03 -2.21
CA ARG A 197 -19.23 -4.01 -0.98
C ARG A 197 -18.46 -3.48 0.23
N SER A 198 -17.17 -3.81 0.36
CA SER A 198 -16.35 -3.33 1.47
C SER A 198 -16.06 -1.84 1.36
N HIS A 199 -15.80 -1.34 0.16
CA HIS A 199 -15.60 0.08 -0.11
C HIS A 199 -16.87 0.89 0.19
N GLU A 200 -18.01 0.48 -0.34
CA GLU A 200 -19.32 1.11 -0.06
C GLU A 200 -19.61 1.15 1.45
N ARG A 201 -19.33 0.04 2.13
CA ARG A 201 -19.53 -0.03 3.58
C ARG A 201 -18.60 0.88 4.38
N LEU A 202 -17.36 1.10 3.91
CA LEU A 202 -16.44 2.09 4.50
C LEU A 202 -17.02 3.50 4.37
N LEU A 203 -17.53 3.87 3.20
CA LEU A 203 -18.16 5.18 2.97
C LEU A 203 -19.38 5.41 3.87
N GLU A 204 -20.30 4.46 3.93
CA GLU A 204 -21.49 4.54 4.79
C GLU A 204 -21.14 4.75 6.26
N LEU A 205 -20.17 3.98 6.77
CA LEU A 205 -19.74 4.08 8.16
C LEU A 205 -19.07 5.41 8.45
N LEU A 206 -18.25 5.92 7.55
CA LEU A 206 -17.62 7.23 7.71
C LEU A 206 -18.62 8.38 7.67
N GLU A 207 -19.66 8.29 6.84
CA GLU A 207 -20.78 9.25 6.87
C GLU A 207 -21.50 9.23 8.21
N ASP A 208 -21.82 8.05 8.75
CA ASP A 208 -22.46 7.88 10.04
C ASP A 208 -21.63 8.51 11.19
N TYR A 209 -20.30 8.26 11.20
CA TYR A 209 -19.39 8.84 12.19
C TYR A 209 -19.31 10.36 12.06
N ASN A 210 -19.23 10.89 10.84
CA ASN A 210 -19.20 12.33 10.60
C ASN A 210 -20.50 13.03 11.05
N MET A 211 -21.66 12.42 10.82
CA MET A 211 -22.94 12.95 11.28
C MET A 211 -23.05 12.97 12.81
N ARG A 212 -22.60 11.89 13.48
CA ARG A 212 -22.57 11.83 14.95
C ARG A 212 -21.64 12.88 15.57
N ALA A 213 -20.45 13.06 14.96
CA ALA A 213 -19.51 14.09 15.41
C ALA A 213 -20.10 15.50 15.28
N LYS A 214 -20.77 15.80 14.17
CA LYS A 214 -21.47 17.08 13.96
C LYS A 214 -22.62 17.28 14.94
N ALA A 215 -23.41 16.24 15.21
CA ALA A 215 -24.52 16.31 16.18
C ALA A 215 -24.03 16.57 17.61
N ALA A 216 -22.89 15.98 17.97
CA ALA A 216 -22.29 16.19 19.31
C ALA A 216 -21.70 17.60 19.51
N THR A 217 -21.44 18.35 18.42
CA THR A 217 -20.91 19.73 18.49
C THR A 217 -21.99 20.80 18.48
N ILE A 218 -23.28 20.45 18.33
CA ILE A 218 -24.40 21.41 18.40
C ILE A 218 -24.73 21.64 19.88
N PRO A 219 -24.61 22.89 20.39
CA PRO A 219 -24.99 23.19 21.80
C PRO A 219 -26.47 22.87 22.01
N THR A 220 -26.79 22.02 22.95
CA THR A 220 -28.17 21.90 23.46
C THR A 220 -28.57 23.24 24.07
N LYS A 221 -29.54 23.91 23.47
CA LYS A 221 -30.12 25.14 23.97
C LYS A 221 -30.93 24.90 25.26
#